data_384ec8a602f428f206c132efff5fd9f1
#
_entry.id   384ec8a602f428f206c132efff5fd9f1
#
_cell.length_a   1.000
_cell.length_b   1.000
_cell.length_c   1.000
_cell.angle_alpha   90.00
_cell.angle_beta   90.00
_cell.angle_gamma   90.00
#
_symmetry.space_group_name_H-M   'P 1'
#
loop_
_entity.id
_entity.type
_entity.pdbx_description
1 polymer ?
#
loop_
_entity_poly.entity_id
_entity_poly.type
_entity_poly.pdbx_seq_one_letter_code
_entity_poly.pdbx_strand_id
1 'polypeptide(L)'
;DEMMPGLTGLETLQRIKDIQPQTPVVMVTKSEEENIMDQAIGSKIADYLIKPVNPMQILLSLKKNIHRREIVTEVTQTGYQQNFQNISMQISDCRTIDDWKDVYRTLVRWELELASTQSPMTEMLRMQKEEANIGFSKFVKRNYMDWVAPTKNGTAPERPVLSPDVFKHKIFPLLDAGEKVFLIVIDNFRYDQWRMLAQEIGDMFDIDEDLYTSILPTATQYARNAIFSGLMPQQIAKMFPELWVDEDEDEGKNLNEAPLIQTQLERYRRRNTFSYHKVNDSAGGEKLMQQFKNMSQNDLNVVVINFIDMLSHARTESKMVRELANDESAYRSISMSWFRHSVLSELFSALSQ
;
A
#
# COMPACT_ATOMS: atom_id res chain seq x y z
N ASP A 1 -32.34 -18.48 20.44
CA ASP A 1 -33.02 -19.42 19.60
C ASP A 1 -33.79 -18.70 18.49
N GLU A 2 -33.99 -19.34 17.32
CA GLU A 2 -34.76 -18.71 16.24
C GLU A 2 -36.28 -18.81 16.55
N MET A 3 -36.72 -19.97 16.93
CA MET A 3 -38.13 -20.19 17.26
C MET A 3 -38.44 -19.82 18.72
N MET A 4 -38.88 -18.60 18.93
CA MET A 4 -39.30 -18.10 20.25
C MET A 4 -40.69 -17.48 20.21
N PRO A 5 -41.47 -17.54 21.30
CA PRO A 5 -42.75 -16.81 21.38
C PRO A 5 -42.51 -15.30 21.33
N GLY A 6 -43.21 -14.63 20.45
CA GLY A 6 -43.10 -13.17 20.27
C GLY A 6 -42.16 -12.81 19.14
N LEU A 7 -40.94 -12.39 19.45
CA LEU A 7 -39.90 -12.08 18.45
C LEU A 7 -39.10 -13.34 18.07
N THR A 8 -38.79 -13.48 16.80
CA THR A 8 -37.83 -14.50 16.35
C THR A 8 -36.40 -14.16 16.78
N GLY A 9 -35.49 -15.12 16.66
CA GLY A 9 -34.06 -14.90 16.94
C GLY A 9 -33.46 -13.83 16.05
N LEU A 10 -33.80 -13.83 14.74
CA LEU A 10 -33.34 -12.83 13.77
C LEU A 10 -33.89 -11.44 14.06
N GLU A 11 -35.19 -11.31 14.40
CA GLU A 11 -35.77 -10.03 14.79
C GLU A 11 -35.14 -9.48 16.08
N THR A 12 -34.86 -10.37 17.04
CA THR A 12 -34.15 -10.00 18.27
C THR A 12 -32.72 -9.53 17.99
N LEU A 13 -32.01 -10.25 17.14
CA LEU A 13 -30.66 -9.87 16.67
C LEU A 13 -30.67 -8.47 16.06
N GLN A 14 -31.61 -8.22 15.14
CA GLN A 14 -31.72 -6.92 14.48
C GLN A 14 -31.95 -5.79 15.50
N ARG A 15 -32.86 -5.96 16.43
CA ARG A 15 -33.14 -4.94 17.48
C ARG A 15 -31.93 -4.70 18.40
N ILE A 16 -31.17 -5.75 18.76
CA ILE A 16 -29.95 -5.59 19.54
C ILE A 16 -28.93 -4.77 18.75
N LYS A 17 -28.77 -5.08 17.46
CA LYS A 17 -27.82 -4.37 16.59
C LYS A 17 -28.22 -2.92 16.33
N ASP A 18 -29.53 -2.61 16.27
CA ASP A 18 -30.04 -1.25 16.13
C ASP A 18 -29.76 -0.40 17.39
N ILE A 19 -29.85 -1.01 18.58
CA ILE A 19 -29.57 -0.32 19.86
C ILE A 19 -28.08 -0.20 20.11
N GLN A 20 -27.34 -1.28 19.91
CA GLN A 20 -25.90 -1.36 20.18
C GLN A 20 -25.18 -2.25 19.16
N PRO A 21 -24.74 -1.67 18.03
CA PRO A 21 -24.16 -2.41 16.89
C PRO A 21 -22.95 -3.28 17.25
N GLN A 22 -22.18 -2.88 18.27
CA GLN A 22 -20.93 -3.57 18.65
C GLN A 22 -21.15 -4.78 19.60
N THR A 23 -22.34 -4.97 20.14
CA THR A 23 -22.62 -6.11 21.02
C THR A 23 -22.50 -7.42 20.24
N PRO A 24 -21.60 -8.33 20.63
CA PRO A 24 -21.53 -9.65 19.98
C PRO A 24 -22.76 -10.47 20.36
N VAL A 25 -23.45 -11.01 19.36
CA VAL A 25 -24.63 -11.87 19.53
C VAL A 25 -24.34 -13.25 18.98
N VAL A 26 -24.51 -14.27 19.79
CA VAL A 26 -24.38 -15.68 19.41
C VAL A 26 -25.78 -16.28 19.31
N MET A 27 -26.14 -16.81 18.16
CA MET A 27 -27.42 -17.50 17.97
C MET A 27 -27.26 -18.99 18.29
N VAL A 28 -28.12 -19.53 19.12
CA VAL A 28 -28.16 -20.95 19.48
C VAL A 28 -29.52 -21.50 19.16
N THR A 29 -29.63 -22.35 18.14
CA THR A 29 -30.91 -22.85 17.63
C THR A 29 -30.87 -24.30 17.21
N LYS A 30 -32.04 -24.90 17.00
CA LYS A 30 -32.18 -26.23 16.37
C LYS A 30 -32.29 -26.16 14.85
N SER A 31 -32.48 -24.97 14.27
CA SER A 31 -32.64 -24.81 12.83
C SER A 31 -31.29 -24.99 12.12
N GLU A 32 -31.26 -25.84 11.12
CA GLU A 32 -30.16 -26.06 10.19
C GLU A 32 -30.49 -25.47 8.81
N GLU A 33 -31.54 -24.66 8.71
CA GLU A 33 -31.95 -24.06 7.47
C GLU A 33 -30.91 -23.05 6.98
N GLU A 34 -30.36 -23.29 5.81
CA GLU A 34 -29.34 -22.46 5.17
C GLU A 34 -29.77 -20.99 5.05
N ASN A 35 -31.02 -20.77 4.71
CA ASN A 35 -31.59 -19.43 4.58
C ASN A 35 -31.58 -18.63 5.91
N ILE A 36 -31.81 -19.28 7.05
CA ILE A 36 -31.73 -18.64 8.37
C ILE A 36 -30.27 -18.33 8.73
N MET A 37 -29.34 -19.23 8.41
CA MET A 37 -27.91 -19.00 8.57
C MET A 37 -27.43 -17.79 7.75
N ASP A 38 -27.81 -17.71 6.48
CA ASP A 38 -27.44 -16.61 5.58
C ASP A 38 -27.99 -15.26 6.08
N GLN A 39 -29.22 -15.23 6.51
CA GLN A 39 -29.82 -14.02 7.11
C GLN A 39 -29.13 -13.60 8.41
N ALA A 40 -28.77 -14.56 9.25
CA ALA A 40 -28.03 -14.29 10.49
C ALA A 40 -26.64 -13.74 10.22
N ILE A 41 -25.92 -14.31 9.23
CA ILE A 41 -24.61 -13.82 8.78
C ILE A 41 -24.75 -12.41 8.21
N GLY A 42 -25.73 -12.18 7.34
CA GLY A 42 -26.05 -10.85 6.79
C GLY A 42 -26.37 -9.80 7.87
N SER A 43 -26.95 -10.22 8.99
CA SER A 43 -27.25 -9.39 10.16
C SER A 43 -26.08 -9.26 11.13
N LYS A 44 -24.85 -9.68 10.74
CA LYS A 44 -23.59 -9.55 11.50
C LYS A 44 -23.62 -10.23 12.86
N ILE A 45 -24.08 -11.48 12.93
CA ILE A 45 -23.92 -12.30 14.15
C ILE A 45 -22.46 -12.55 14.45
N ALA A 46 -22.16 -12.78 15.73
CA ALA A 46 -20.83 -13.15 16.19
C ALA A 46 -20.53 -14.64 16.01
N ASP A 47 -21.55 -15.50 16.20
CA ASP A 47 -21.44 -16.94 15.99
C ASP A 47 -22.83 -17.60 15.89
N TYR A 48 -22.88 -18.81 15.28
CA TYR A 48 -24.10 -19.61 15.08
C TYR A 48 -23.85 -21.04 15.60
N LEU A 49 -24.61 -21.47 16.61
CA LEU A 49 -24.45 -22.77 17.24
C LEU A 49 -25.72 -23.61 17.09
N ILE A 50 -25.58 -24.86 16.69
CA ILE A 50 -26.71 -25.77 16.47
C ILE A 50 -26.89 -26.67 17.68
N LYS A 51 -28.12 -26.78 18.19
CA LYS A 51 -28.47 -27.69 19.31
C LYS A 51 -28.52 -29.15 18.84
N PRO A 52 -27.95 -30.11 19.61
CA PRO A 52 -27.39 -29.99 20.95
C PRO A 52 -26.01 -29.38 20.98
N VAL A 53 -25.78 -28.32 21.78
CA VAL A 53 -24.53 -27.59 21.83
C VAL A 53 -23.58 -28.26 22.80
N ASN A 54 -22.38 -28.55 22.36
CA ASN A 54 -21.29 -29.03 23.22
C ASN A 54 -20.77 -27.86 24.10
N PRO A 55 -20.57 -28.02 25.42
CA PRO A 55 -20.00 -26.97 26.27
C PRO A 55 -18.70 -26.37 25.75
N MET A 56 -17.87 -27.16 25.06
CA MET A 56 -16.63 -26.66 24.43
C MET A 56 -16.90 -25.69 23.29
N GLN A 57 -17.97 -25.87 22.51
CA GLN A 57 -18.37 -24.95 21.45
C GLN A 57 -18.80 -23.60 22.03
N ILE A 58 -19.55 -23.62 23.14
CA ILE A 58 -19.94 -22.39 23.86
C ILE A 58 -18.67 -21.68 24.37
N LEU A 59 -17.76 -22.42 25.01
CA LEU A 59 -16.53 -21.84 25.53
C LEU A 59 -15.66 -21.24 24.43
N LEU A 60 -15.54 -21.91 23.29
CA LEU A 60 -14.79 -21.40 22.13
C LEU A 60 -15.45 -20.14 21.56
N SER A 61 -16.77 -20.13 21.41
CA SER A 61 -17.52 -18.97 20.95
C SER A 61 -17.36 -17.78 21.89
N LEU A 62 -17.45 -18.00 23.21
CA LEU A 62 -17.24 -16.96 24.21
C LEU A 62 -15.81 -16.42 24.16
N LYS A 63 -14.80 -17.28 24.14
CA LYS A 63 -13.39 -16.87 24.02
C LYS A 63 -13.15 -16.06 22.75
N LYS A 64 -13.65 -16.52 21.60
CA LYS A 64 -13.53 -15.85 20.32
C LYS A 64 -14.15 -14.45 20.35
N ASN A 65 -15.27 -14.26 21.00
CA ASN A 65 -16.04 -13.01 20.95
C ASN A 65 -15.75 -12.04 22.10
N ILE A 66 -15.36 -12.52 23.27
CA ILE A 66 -15.08 -11.70 24.47
C ILE A 66 -13.58 -11.41 24.61
N HIS A 67 -12.73 -12.43 24.44
CA HIS A 67 -11.28 -12.34 24.68
C HIS A 67 -10.44 -12.29 23.39
N ARG A 68 -11.06 -12.21 22.21
CA ARG A 68 -10.32 -12.21 20.94
C ARG A 68 -9.22 -11.16 20.91
N ARG A 69 -9.51 -9.96 21.37
CA ARG A 69 -8.58 -8.83 21.36
C ARG A 69 -7.38 -9.09 22.28
N GLU A 70 -7.63 -9.61 23.47
CA GLU A 70 -6.58 -9.97 24.44
C GLU A 70 -5.71 -11.11 23.94
N ILE A 71 -6.32 -12.17 23.40
CA ILE A 71 -5.60 -13.33 22.84
C ILE A 71 -4.74 -12.91 21.64
N VAL A 72 -5.28 -12.12 20.72
CA VAL A 72 -4.53 -11.62 19.56
C VAL A 72 -3.36 -10.76 20.05
N THR A 73 -3.59 -9.89 21.01
CA THR A 73 -2.54 -9.03 21.58
C THR A 73 -1.42 -9.87 22.21
N GLU A 74 -1.77 -10.84 23.03
CA GLU A 74 -0.78 -11.73 23.69
C GLU A 74 0.04 -12.56 22.69
N VAL A 75 -0.63 -13.15 21.70
CA VAL A 75 0.03 -13.92 20.64
C VAL A 75 0.97 -13.05 19.81
N THR A 76 0.52 -11.84 19.43
CA THR A 76 1.34 -10.90 18.65
C THR A 76 2.55 -10.43 19.45
N GLN A 77 2.36 -10.08 20.74
CA GLN A 77 3.46 -9.66 21.62
C GLN A 77 4.49 -10.77 21.79
N THR A 78 4.04 -11.97 22.10
CA THR A 78 4.91 -13.15 22.26
C THR A 78 5.65 -13.46 20.97
N GLY A 79 4.96 -13.40 19.83
CA GLY A 79 5.56 -13.61 18.50
C GLY A 79 6.65 -12.61 18.20
N TYR A 80 6.42 -11.32 18.45
CA TYR A 80 7.43 -10.27 18.26
C TYR A 80 8.62 -10.48 19.24
N GLN A 81 8.34 -10.75 20.49
CA GLN A 81 9.38 -10.94 21.50
C GLN A 81 10.30 -12.11 21.16
N GLN A 82 9.76 -13.22 20.65
CA GLN A 82 10.53 -14.36 20.16
C GLN A 82 11.40 -14.01 18.93
N ASN A 83 10.91 -13.12 18.07
CA ASN A 83 11.63 -12.71 16.86
C ASN A 83 12.57 -11.52 17.06
N PHE A 84 12.52 -10.83 18.20
CA PHE A 84 13.28 -9.61 18.45
C PHE A 84 14.78 -9.79 18.20
N GLN A 85 15.38 -10.84 18.75
CA GLN A 85 16.82 -11.11 18.56
C GLN A 85 17.16 -11.43 17.10
N ASN A 86 16.30 -12.17 16.40
CA ASN A 86 16.50 -12.49 15.00
C ASN A 86 16.48 -11.24 14.13
N ILE A 87 15.56 -10.30 14.40
CA ILE A 87 15.48 -9.03 13.67
C ILE A 87 16.75 -8.19 13.91
N SER A 88 17.21 -8.09 15.17
CA SER A 88 18.45 -7.36 15.48
C SER A 88 19.67 -7.98 14.82
N MET A 89 19.75 -9.32 14.76
CA MET A 89 20.80 -10.02 14.03
C MET A 89 20.74 -9.75 12.53
N GLN A 90 19.54 -9.82 11.93
CA GLN A 90 19.34 -9.49 10.51
C GLN A 90 19.80 -8.07 10.19
N ILE A 91 19.44 -7.08 11.02
CA ILE A 91 19.89 -5.68 10.85
C ILE A 91 21.43 -5.59 10.88
N SER A 92 22.08 -6.28 11.82
CA SER A 92 23.53 -6.26 11.97
C SER A 92 24.25 -6.97 10.80
N ASP A 93 23.64 -7.97 10.22
CA ASP A 93 24.24 -8.84 9.19
C ASP A 93 23.98 -8.36 7.76
N CYS A 94 23.17 -7.31 7.56
CA CYS A 94 22.90 -6.77 6.23
C CYS A 94 24.18 -6.38 5.48
N ARG A 95 24.35 -6.94 4.28
CA ARG A 95 25.50 -6.68 3.38
C ARG A 95 25.05 -6.19 2.01
N THR A 96 23.87 -6.61 1.56
CA THR A 96 23.32 -6.32 0.24
C THR A 96 22.06 -5.46 0.36
N ILE A 97 21.63 -4.89 -0.78
CA ILE A 97 20.36 -4.15 -0.82
C ILE A 97 19.16 -5.08 -0.57
N ASP A 98 19.24 -6.34 -0.97
CA ASP A 98 18.15 -7.29 -0.78
C ASP A 98 18.02 -7.69 0.70
N ASP A 99 19.11 -7.81 1.45
CA ASP A 99 19.06 -7.98 2.90
C ASP A 99 18.28 -6.81 3.56
N TRP A 100 18.56 -5.57 3.13
CA TRP A 100 17.87 -4.37 3.63
C TRP A 100 16.40 -4.33 3.25
N LYS A 101 16.04 -4.80 2.04
CA LYS A 101 14.63 -4.95 1.63
C LYS A 101 13.88 -5.92 2.55
N ASP A 102 14.51 -7.05 2.88
CA ASP A 102 13.89 -8.07 3.75
C ASP A 102 13.74 -7.59 5.20
N VAL A 103 14.73 -6.88 5.73
CA VAL A 103 14.63 -6.20 7.03
C VAL A 103 13.49 -5.20 7.01
N TYR A 104 13.41 -4.36 5.97
CA TYR A 104 12.35 -3.35 5.84
C TYR A 104 10.96 -3.99 5.81
N ARG A 105 10.75 -5.03 4.99
CA ARG A 105 9.49 -5.80 4.95
C ARG A 105 9.13 -6.36 6.31
N THR A 106 10.11 -6.91 7.02
CA THR A 106 9.92 -7.50 8.36
C THR A 106 9.50 -6.43 9.38
N LEU A 107 10.18 -5.30 9.41
CA LEU A 107 9.86 -4.18 10.31
C LEU A 107 8.46 -3.60 10.04
N VAL A 108 8.09 -3.41 8.78
CA VAL A 108 6.76 -2.92 8.41
C VAL A 108 5.67 -3.92 8.79
N ARG A 109 5.89 -5.21 8.57
CA ARG A 109 4.95 -6.25 9.00
C ARG A 109 4.68 -6.15 10.51
N TRP A 110 5.72 -6.12 11.34
CA TRP A 110 5.56 -6.00 12.79
C TRP A 110 4.93 -4.68 13.22
N GLU A 111 5.20 -3.59 12.51
CA GLU A 111 4.53 -2.32 12.76
C GLU A 111 3.01 -2.41 12.57
N LEU A 112 2.56 -3.04 11.51
CA LEU A 112 1.14 -3.25 11.24
C LEU A 112 0.48 -4.21 12.24
N GLU A 113 1.15 -5.30 12.58
CA GLU A 113 0.65 -6.27 13.55
C GLU A 113 0.55 -5.67 14.97
N LEU A 114 1.58 -4.96 15.44
CA LEU A 114 1.60 -4.35 16.77
C LEU A 114 0.69 -3.11 16.87
N ALA A 115 0.46 -2.37 15.80
CA ALA A 115 -0.42 -1.22 15.79
C ALA A 115 -1.87 -1.57 16.19
N SER A 116 -2.31 -2.78 15.89
CA SER A 116 -3.66 -3.27 16.25
C SER A 116 -3.83 -3.58 17.74
N THR A 117 -2.73 -3.67 18.51
CA THR A 117 -2.70 -4.26 19.86
C THR A 117 -2.41 -3.26 20.98
N GLN A 118 -2.08 -2.01 20.69
CA GLN A 118 -1.61 -1.02 21.68
C GLN A 118 -0.52 -1.58 22.62
N SER A 119 0.41 -2.33 22.06
CA SER A 119 1.41 -3.10 22.79
C SER A 119 2.58 -2.23 23.27
N PRO A 120 3.13 -2.47 24.48
CA PRO A 120 4.40 -1.86 24.89
C PRO A 120 5.58 -2.26 23.99
N MET A 121 5.44 -3.32 23.18
CA MET A 121 6.45 -3.76 22.21
C MET A 121 6.62 -2.73 21.06
N THR A 122 5.68 -1.82 20.86
CA THR A 122 5.76 -0.75 19.85
C THR A 122 7.01 0.11 20.05
N GLU A 123 7.38 0.41 21.30
CA GLU A 123 8.59 1.18 21.58
C GLU A 123 9.87 0.41 21.25
N MET A 124 9.88 -0.89 21.52
CA MET A 124 11.02 -1.75 21.14
C MET A 124 11.17 -1.84 19.62
N LEU A 125 10.06 -1.95 18.89
CA LEU A 125 10.08 -1.92 17.42
C LEU A 125 10.57 -0.57 16.90
N ARG A 126 10.16 0.53 17.51
CA ARG A 126 10.64 1.88 17.16
C ARG A 126 12.16 1.97 17.25
N MET A 127 12.74 1.45 18.33
CA MET A 127 14.19 1.40 18.52
C MET A 127 14.89 0.56 17.43
N GLN A 128 14.33 -0.60 17.08
CA GLN A 128 14.87 -1.42 15.99
C GLN A 128 14.77 -0.73 14.62
N LYS A 129 13.68 -0.01 14.36
CA LYS A 129 13.54 0.81 13.14
C LYS A 129 14.59 1.91 13.07
N GLU A 130 14.89 2.57 14.18
CA GLU A 130 15.95 3.58 14.26
C GLU A 130 17.33 2.98 14.01
N GLU A 131 17.62 1.83 14.60
CA GLU A 131 18.88 1.10 14.37
C GLU A 131 19.01 0.71 12.89
N ALA A 132 17.95 0.17 12.29
CA ALA A 132 17.92 -0.18 10.88
C ALA A 132 18.13 1.05 9.98
N ASN A 133 17.47 2.17 10.28
CA ASN A 133 17.65 3.42 9.53
C ASN A 133 19.09 3.94 9.57
N ILE A 134 19.75 3.88 10.74
CA ILE A 134 21.16 4.24 10.90
C ILE A 134 22.05 3.30 10.07
N GLY A 135 21.81 1.99 10.15
CA GLY A 135 22.54 0.98 9.40
C GLY A 135 22.38 1.16 7.89
N PHE A 136 21.15 1.31 7.43
CA PHE A 136 20.82 1.53 6.02
C PHE A 136 21.42 2.83 5.48
N SER A 137 21.36 3.92 6.25
CA SER A 137 21.97 5.19 5.84
C SER A 137 23.48 5.06 5.63
N LYS A 138 24.17 4.34 6.52
CA LYS A 138 25.61 4.04 6.36
C LYS A 138 25.89 3.17 5.13
N PHE A 139 25.04 2.17 4.89
CA PHE A 139 25.13 1.30 3.73
C PHE A 139 24.96 2.10 2.43
N VAL A 140 23.91 2.92 2.32
CA VAL A 140 23.66 3.77 1.15
C VAL A 140 24.83 4.76 0.95
N LYS A 141 25.26 5.45 2.00
CA LYS A 141 26.39 6.40 1.91
C LYS A 141 27.67 5.76 1.34
N ARG A 142 27.90 4.48 1.65
CA ARG A 142 29.09 3.75 1.17
C ARG A 142 28.97 3.34 -0.30
N ASN A 143 27.77 2.98 -0.75
CA ASN A 143 27.58 2.32 -2.04
C ASN A 143 26.98 3.23 -3.13
N TYR A 144 26.30 4.32 -2.75
CA TYR A 144 25.48 5.11 -3.66
C TYR A 144 26.27 5.70 -4.84
N MET A 145 27.48 6.18 -4.59
CA MET A 145 28.29 6.76 -5.66
C MET A 145 28.69 5.73 -6.73
N ASP A 146 28.89 4.48 -6.32
CA ASP A 146 29.18 3.39 -7.25
C ASP A 146 27.91 3.01 -8.05
N TRP A 147 26.74 3.07 -7.45
CA TRP A 147 25.48 2.79 -8.12
C TRP A 147 25.11 3.80 -9.21
N VAL A 148 25.45 5.06 -9.01
CA VAL A 148 25.16 6.14 -9.97
C VAL A 148 26.31 6.45 -10.91
N ALA A 149 27.46 5.82 -10.71
CA ALA A 149 28.62 6.01 -11.57
C ALA A 149 28.32 5.59 -13.03
N PRO A 150 28.85 6.30 -14.03
CA PRO A 150 28.74 5.90 -15.42
C PRO A 150 29.32 4.50 -15.65
N THR A 151 28.65 3.71 -16.49
CA THR A 151 29.12 2.39 -16.89
C THR A 151 30.50 2.49 -17.52
N LYS A 152 31.52 1.88 -16.91
CA LYS A 152 32.88 1.81 -17.46
C LYS A 152 32.99 0.53 -18.32
N ASN A 153 33.54 0.68 -19.50
CA ASN A 153 33.88 -0.45 -20.42
C ASN A 153 32.70 -1.38 -20.79
N GLY A 154 31.48 -0.87 -20.88
CA GLY A 154 30.30 -1.65 -21.30
C GLY A 154 29.80 -2.67 -20.32
N THR A 155 30.41 -2.81 -19.14
CA THR A 155 29.92 -3.66 -18.06
C THR A 155 29.14 -2.79 -17.07
N ALA A 156 27.84 -3.01 -16.97
CA ALA A 156 27.04 -2.33 -15.93
C ALA A 156 27.52 -2.80 -14.55
N PRO A 157 27.78 -1.89 -13.61
CA PRO A 157 28.09 -2.30 -12.24
C PRO A 157 26.91 -3.09 -11.67
N GLU A 158 27.21 -4.09 -10.84
CA GLU A 158 26.17 -4.76 -10.05
C GLU A 158 25.58 -3.73 -9.08
N ARG A 159 24.35 -3.30 -9.37
CA ARG A 159 23.67 -2.26 -8.60
C ARG A 159 22.18 -2.56 -8.50
N PRO A 160 21.49 -2.06 -7.48
CA PRO A 160 20.05 -2.19 -7.38
C PRO A 160 19.35 -1.50 -8.56
N VAL A 161 18.11 -1.90 -8.82
CA VAL A 161 17.21 -1.15 -9.71
C VAL A 161 16.97 0.22 -9.09
N LEU A 162 17.39 1.28 -9.78
CA LEU A 162 17.18 2.66 -9.37
C LEU A 162 15.97 3.27 -10.10
N SER A 163 15.54 4.48 -9.68
CA SER A 163 14.41 5.18 -10.30
C SER A 163 14.48 5.22 -11.84
N PRO A 164 15.62 5.55 -12.50
CA PRO A 164 15.69 5.55 -13.96
C PRO A 164 15.52 4.18 -14.62
N ASP A 165 15.71 3.12 -13.85
CA ASP A 165 15.71 1.75 -14.39
C ASP A 165 14.32 1.10 -14.36
N VAL A 166 13.33 1.71 -13.67
CA VAL A 166 12.01 1.10 -13.42
C VAL A 166 11.30 0.70 -14.71
N PHE A 167 11.24 1.58 -15.71
CA PHE A 167 10.59 1.26 -16.99
C PHE A 167 11.30 0.09 -17.68
N LYS A 168 12.62 0.11 -17.73
CA LYS A 168 13.42 -0.93 -18.39
C LYS A 168 13.24 -2.30 -17.76
N HIS A 169 13.15 -2.38 -16.44
CA HIS A 169 13.10 -3.64 -15.71
C HIS A 169 11.69 -4.15 -15.43
N LYS A 170 10.69 -3.24 -15.33
CA LYS A 170 9.34 -3.61 -14.90
C LYS A 170 8.27 -3.37 -15.97
N ILE A 171 8.39 -2.34 -16.80
CA ILE A 171 7.35 -1.97 -17.77
C ILE A 171 7.66 -2.54 -19.15
N PHE A 172 8.87 -2.35 -19.66
CA PHE A 172 9.22 -2.79 -21.00
C PHE A 172 9.10 -4.29 -21.23
N PRO A 173 9.46 -5.18 -20.28
CA PRO A 173 9.25 -6.62 -20.47
C PRO A 173 7.77 -7.00 -20.66
N LEU A 174 6.85 -6.33 -19.98
CA LEU A 174 5.42 -6.55 -20.14
C LEU A 174 4.93 -6.09 -21.52
N LEU A 175 5.37 -4.91 -21.96
CA LEU A 175 5.06 -4.40 -23.30
C LEU A 175 5.64 -5.30 -24.40
N ASP A 176 6.84 -5.88 -24.20
CA ASP A 176 7.45 -6.81 -25.13
C ASP A 176 6.69 -8.14 -25.19
N ALA A 177 6.05 -8.55 -24.10
CA ALA A 177 5.14 -9.69 -24.04
C ALA A 177 3.78 -9.40 -24.70
N GLY A 178 3.51 -8.15 -25.12
CA GLY A 178 2.23 -7.74 -25.71
C GLY A 178 1.15 -7.43 -24.68
N GLU A 179 1.52 -7.30 -23.41
CA GLU A 179 0.58 -6.98 -22.34
C GLU A 179 0.11 -5.52 -22.39
N LYS A 180 -1.12 -5.28 -21.97
CA LYS A 180 -1.65 -3.94 -21.73
C LYS A 180 -1.27 -3.51 -20.32
N VAL A 181 -0.54 -2.41 -20.19
CA VAL A 181 0.03 -1.97 -18.91
C VAL A 181 -0.68 -0.71 -18.42
N PHE A 182 -1.17 -0.75 -17.18
CA PHE A 182 -1.57 0.43 -16.40
C PHE A 182 -0.52 0.68 -15.32
N LEU A 183 0.28 1.71 -15.51
CA LEU A 183 1.23 2.17 -14.50
C LEU A 183 0.54 3.21 -13.60
N ILE A 184 0.14 2.80 -12.42
CA ILE A 184 -0.49 3.69 -11.43
C ILE A 184 0.59 4.13 -10.43
N VAL A 185 0.88 5.42 -10.41
CA VAL A 185 1.84 6.04 -9.51
C VAL A 185 1.07 6.82 -8.44
N ILE A 186 1.08 6.32 -7.22
CA ILE A 186 0.52 7.03 -6.06
C ILE A 186 1.68 7.75 -5.39
N ASP A 187 1.74 9.07 -5.55
CA ASP A 187 2.84 9.88 -5.03
C ASP A 187 2.88 9.88 -3.50
N ASN A 188 4.08 9.76 -2.93
CA ASN A 188 4.32 9.69 -1.49
C ASN A 188 3.59 8.56 -0.75
N PHE A 189 3.21 7.49 -1.48
CA PHE A 189 2.55 6.32 -0.92
C PHE A 189 3.58 5.38 -0.29
N ARG A 190 3.46 5.14 1.00
CA ARG A 190 4.44 4.35 1.75
C ARG A 190 4.17 2.86 1.68
N TYR A 191 5.18 2.05 1.93
CA TYR A 191 5.08 0.60 1.92
C TYR A 191 4.09 0.04 2.96
N ASP A 192 3.99 0.65 4.15
CA ASP A 192 3.00 0.27 5.15
C ASP A 192 1.54 0.53 4.69
N GLN A 193 1.31 1.62 3.95
CA GLN A 193 0.03 1.90 3.32
C GLN A 193 -0.26 0.91 2.17
N TRP A 194 0.75 0.60 1.36
CA TRP A 194 0.65 -0.42 0.32
C TRP A 194 0.25 -1.78 0.89
N ARG A 195 0.87 -2.22 1.97
CA ARG A 195 0.55 -3.51 2.60
C ARG A 195 -0.91 -3.59 3.07
N MET A 196 -1.50 -2.48 3.50
CA MET A 196 -2.93 -2.42 3.83
C MET A 196 -3.79 -2.47 2.57
N LEU A 197 -3.44 -1.68 1.55
CA LEU A 197 -4.15 -1.67 0.27
C LEU A 197 -4.11 -3.04 -0.41
N ALA A 198 -2.96 -3.70 -0.43
CA ALA A 198 -2.79 -5.02 -1.03
C ALA A 198 -3.72 -6.09 -0.42
N GLN A 199 -4.06 -5.98 0.87
CA GLN A 199 -5.04 -6.85 1.50
C GLN A 199 -6.47 -6.61 0.98
N GLU A 200 -6.82 -5.36 0.65
CA GLU A 200 -8.15 -5.03 0.14
C GLU A 200 -8.35 -5.41 -1.33
N ILE A 201 -7.28 -5.41 -2.11
CA ILE A 201 -7.34 -5.72 -3.55
C ILE A 201 -6.89 -7.15 -3.88
N GLY A 202 -6.44 -7.90 -2.90
CA GLY A 202 -5.88 -9.26 -3.09
C GLY A 202 -6.85 -10.27 -3.69
N ASP A 203 -8.16 -10.10 -3.49
CA ASP A 203 -9.19 -10.93 -4.11
C ASP A 203 -9.44 -10.57 -5.61
N MET A 204 -8.96 -9.40 -6.05
CA MET A 204 -9.14 -8.91 -7.42
C MET A 204 -7.91 -9.13 -8.32
N PHE A 205 -6.72 -9.25 -7.74
CA PHE A 205 -5.46 -9.29 -8.47
C PHE A 205 -4.48 -10.32 -7.90
N ASP A 206 -3.74 -10.98 -8.77
CA ASP A 206 -2.50 -11.66 -8.41
C ASP A 206 -1.41 -10.61 -8.19
N ILE A 207 -0.83 -10.57 -6.99
CA ILE A 207 0.13 -9.54 -6.60
C ILE A 207 1.54 -10.11 -6.53
N ASP A 208 2.42 -9.62 -7.40
CA ASP A 208 3.87 -9.78 -7.29
C ASP A 208 4.50 -8.49 -6.78
N GLU A 209 5.20 -8.56 -5.65
CA GLU A 209 5.70 -7.40 -4.92
C GLU A 209 7.22 -7.30 -4.94
N ASP A 210 7.71 -6.14 -5.36
CA ASP A 210 9.14 -5.83 -5.32
C ASP A 210 9.40 -4.40 -4.80
N LEU A 211 10.65 -4.15 -4.41
CA LEU A 211 11.14 -2.85 -3.98
C LEU A 211 12.30 -2.42 -4.87
N TYR A 212 12.24 -1.20 -5.40
CA TYR A 212 13.38 -0.57 -6.07
C TYR A 212 14.03 0.47 -5.13
N THR A 213 15.24 0.90 -5.46
CA THR A 213 15.95 1.93 -4.70
C THR A 213 15.77 3.29 -5.38
N SER A 214 15.14 4.23 -4.68
CA SER A 214 15.00 5.59 -5.20
C SER A 214 16.36 6.27 -5.29
N ILE A 215 16.51 7.15 -6.29
CA ILE A 215 17.66 8.05 -6.36
C ILE A 215 17.60 9.11 -5.25
N LEU A 216 18.74 9.69 -4.94
CA LEU A 216 18.87 10.80 -4.00
C LEU A 216 19.10 12.13 -4.76
N PRO A 217 18.39 13.21 -4.40
CA PRO A 217 17.29 13.28 -3.43
C PRO A 217 16.06 12.51 -3.90
N THR A 218 15.27 12.01 -2.94
CA THR A 218 14.03 11.25 -3.23
C THR A 218 12.85 12.15 -3.60
N ALA A 219 13.03 13.47 -3.60
CA ALA A 219 11.97 14.43 -3.91
C ALA A 219 11.36 14.16 -5.29
N THR A 220 10.06 14.39 -5.40
CA THR A 220 9.23 14.06 -6.57
C THR A 220 9.81 14.57 -7.88
N GLN A 221 10.28 15.83 -7.92
CA GLN A 221 10.86 16.42 -9.13
C GLN A 221 12.11 15.69 -9.64
N TYR A 222 12.87 15.02 -8.77
CA TYR A 222 14.04 14.25 -9.14
C TYR A 222 13.67 12.80 -9.42
N ALA A 223 13.10 12.11 -8.42
CA ALA A 223 12.88 10.67 -8.46
C ALA A 223 11.80 10.26 -9.47
N ARG A 224 10.65 10.96 -9.51
CA ARG A 224 9.55 10.64 -10.43
C ARG A 224 9.90 11.01 -11.87
N ASN A 225 10.52 12.16 -12.11
CA ASN A 225 11.03 12.52 -13.43
C ASN A 225 12.11 11.53 -13.92
N ALA A 226 12.92 10.99 -13.02
CA ALA A 226 13.88 9.94 -13.36
C ALA A 226 13.20 8.63 -13.78
N ILE A 227 12.10 8.24 -13.12
CA ILE A 227 11.29 7.07 -13.52
C ILE A 227 10.75 7.28 -14.94
N PHE A 228 10.12 8.43 -15.21
CA PHE A 228 9.45 8.70 -16.47
C PHE A 228 10.39 8.97 -17.64
N SER A 229 11.56 9.52 -17.36
CA SER A 229 12.57 9.75 -18.40
C SER A 229 13.52 8.57 -18.60
N GLY A 230 13.70 7.69 -17.61
CA GLY A 230 14.77 6.69 -17.62
C GLY A 230 16.18 7.30 -17.59
N LEU A 231 16.33 8.48 -16.99
CA LEU A 231 17.57 9.24 -16.92
C LEU A 231 17.78 9.80 -15.51
N MET A 232 19.03 10.01 -15.14
CA MET A 232 19.35 10.78 -13.94
C MET A 232 19.01 12.27 -14.15
N PRO A 233 18.64 13.04 -13.09
CA PRO A 233 18.27 14.45 -13.20
C PRO A 233 19.24 15.30 -14.01
N GLN A 234 20.55 15.15 -13.78
CA GLN A 234 21.57 15.87 -14.53
C GLN A 234 21.56 15.53 -16.02
N GLN A 235 21.21 14.29 -16.38
CA GLN A 235 21.08 13.88 -17.77
C GLN A 235 19.83 14.48 -18.42
N ILE A 236 18.71 14.56 -17.67
CA ILE A 236 17.49 15.23 -18.14
C ILE A 236 17.79 16.70 -18.45
N ALA A 237 18.37 17.42 -17.48
CA ALA A 237 18.73 18.83 -17.65
C ALA A 237 19.66 19.10 -18.84
N LYS A 238 20.57 18.17 -19.12
CA LYS A 238 21.52 18.28 -20.23
C LYS A 238 20.93 17.94 -21.60
N MET A 239 20.12 16.86 -21.66
CA MET A 239 19.60 16.32 -22.92
C MET A 239 18.28 16.99 -23.35
N PHE A 240 17.48 17.40 -22.37
CA PHE A 240 16.14 17.95 -22.55
C PHE A 240 15.96 19.18 -21.64
N PRO A 241 16.75 20.25 -21.82
CA PRO A 241 16.72 21.42 -20.95
C PRO A 241 15.32 22.09 -20.93
N GLU A 242 14.56 21.97 -22.02
CA GLU A 242 13.18 22.48 -22.12
C GLU A 242 12.16 21.68 -21.27
N LEU A 243 12.50 20.47 -20.86
CA LEU A 243 11.66 19.64 -20.01
C LEU A 243 12.10 19.62 -18.54
N TRP A 244 13.25 20.26 -18.24
CA TRP A 244 13.77 20.39 -16.89
C TRP A 244 13.38 21.74 -16.30
N VAL A 245 12.95 21.72 -15.05
CA VAL A 245 12.64 22.93 -14.27
C VAL A 245 13.56 22.96 -13.06
N ASP A 246 14.27 24.06 -12.88
CA ASP A 246 15.22 24.23 -11.81
C ASP A 246 14.54 24.37 -10.43
N GLU A 247 15.31 24.13 -9.36
CA GLU A 247 14.79 24.09 -7.99
C GLU A 247 14.27 25.45 -7.52
N ASP A 248 14.83 26.52 -8.05
CA ASP A 248 14.49 27.91 -7.73
C ASP A 248 13.16 28.37 -8.36
N GLU A 249 12.59 27.62 -9.27
CA GLU A 249 11.30 27.93 -9.87
C GLU A 249 10.16 27.39 -9.00
N ASP A 250 9.22 28.26 -8.63
CA ASP A 250 8.10 27.93 -7.75
C ASP A 250 7.07 27.00 -8.39
N GLU A 251 6.96 26.99 -9.73
CA GLU A 251 5.95 26.23 -10.46
C GLU A 251 6.56 25.37 -11.58
N GLY A 252 5.86 24.30 -11.95
CA GLY A 252 6.15 23.55 -13.18
C GLY A 252 7.03 22.33 -13.04
N LYS A 253 7.56 22.02 -11.85
CA LYS A 253 8.56 20.94 -11.62
C LYS A 253 8.14 19.54 -12.09
N ASN A 254 6.85 19.28 -12.21
CA ASN A 254 6.29 17.99 -12.62
C ASN A 254 5.20 18.15 -13.70
N LEU A 255 5.30 19.15 -14.58
CA LEU A 255 4.38 19.34 -15.68
C LEU A 255 4.79 18.61 -16.96
N ASN A 256 6.06 18.24 -17.08
CA ASN A 256 6.64 17.64 -18.29
C ASN A 256 6.73 16.11 -18.24
N GLU A 257 5.95 15.44 -17.38
CA GLU A 257 6.02 14.00 -17.19
C GLU A 257 5.63 13.20 -18.45
N ALA A 258 4.58 13.60 -19.16
CA ALA A 258 4.18 12.96 -20.42
C ALA A 258 5.24 13.12 -21.51
N PRO A 259 5.81 14.31 -21.77
CA PRO A 259 6.96 14.46 -22.68
C PRO A 259 8.19 13.63 -22.27
N LEU A 260 8.48 13.50 -20.98
CA LEU A 260 9.58 12.67 -20.49
C LEU A 260 9.36 11.18 -20.80
N ILE A 261 8.13 10.67 -20.64
CA ILE A 261 7.78 9.29 -21.04
C ILE A 261 7.96 9.12 -22.54
N GLN A 262 7.48 10.09 -23.35
CA GLN A 262 7.65 10.06 -24.79
C GLN A 262 9.12 9.96 -25.19
N THR A 263 9.98 10.82 -24.64
CA THR A 263 11.44 10.78 -24.92
C THR A 263 12.06 9.45 -24.50
N GLN A 264 11.60 8.82 -23.41
CA GLN A 264 12.08 7.51 -22.98
C GLN A 264 11.72 6.42 -24.00
N LEU A 265 10.44 6.36 -24.42
CA LEU A 265 9.99 5.42 -25.44
C LEU A 265 10.79 5.58 -26.75
N GLU A 266 10.97 6.79 -27.22
CA GLU A 266 11.73 7.12 -28.45
C GLU A 266 13.21 6.69 -28.37
N ARG A 267 13.89 6.96 -27.24
CA ARG A 267 15.29 6.56 -27.03
C ARG A 267 15.46 5.03 -27.05
N TYR A 268 14.44 4.29 -26.58
CA TYR A 268 14.42 2.84 -26.65
C TYR A 268 13.81 2.32 -27.96
N ARG A 269 13.54 3.20 -28.97
CA ARG A 269 12.96 2.87 -30.28
C ARG A 269 11.63 2.12 -30.18
N ARG A 270 10.83 2.45 -29.16
CA ARG A 270 9.52 1.85 -28.92
C ARG A 270 8.44 2.63 -29.64
N ARG A 271 7.48 1.91 -30.23
CA ARG A 271 6.31 2.45 -30.94
C ARG A 271 5.01 2.21 -30.17
N ASN A 272 5.12 1.85 -28.91
CA ASN A 272 3.95 1.60 -28.05
C ASN A 272 3.13 2.88 -27.92
N THR A 273 1.82 2.71 -28.06
CA THR A 273 0.87 3.79 -27.80
C THR A 273 0.76 4.02 -26.30
N PHE A 274 0.72 5.27 -25.84
CA PHE A 274 0.54 5.53 -24.42
C PHE A 274 -0.41 6.69 -24.15
N SER A 275 -1.01 6.71 -22.96
CA SER A 275 -1.70 7.85 -22.40
C SER A 275 -1.11 8.24 -21.04
N TYR A 276 -1.27 9.49 -20.67
CA TYR A 276 -0.85 10.03 -19.38
C TYR A 276 -1.99 10.81 -18.73
N HIS A 277 -2.30 10.52 -17.49
CA HIS A 277 -3.35 11.17 -16.71
C HIS A 277 -2.83 11.52 -15.32
N LYS A 278 -3.14 12.74 -14.87
CA LYS A 278 -2.79 13.20 -13.52
C LYS A 278 -4.07 13.55 -12.77
N VAL A 279 -4.26 12.93 -11.62
CA VAL A 279 -5.44 13.08 -10.78
C VAL A 279 -5.04 13.81 -9.50
N ASN A 280 -5.49 15.06 -9.40
CA ASN A 280 -5.24 15.91 -8.23
C ASN A 280 -6.51 16.08 -7.37
N ASP A 281 -7.70 15.84 -7.93
CA ASP A 281 -8.99 16.05 -7.30
C ASP A 281 -10.05 15.07 -7.81
N SER A 282 -11.27 15.16 -7.28
CA SER A 282 -12.39 14.30 -7.68
C SER A 282 -12.80 14.50 -9.13
N ALA A 283 -12.77 15.73 -9.63
CA ALA A 283 -13.13 16.04 -11.02
C ALA A 283 -12.15 15.40 -12.01
N GLY A 284 -10.85 15.42 -11.69
CA GLY A 284 -9.82 14.71 -12.43
C GLY A 284 -10.05 13.19 -12.43
N GLY A 285 -10.52 12.64 -11.31
CA GLY A 285 -10.91 11.24 -11.20
C GLY A 285 -12.10 10.86 -12.08
N GLU A 286 -13.18 11.64 -12.05
CA GLU A 286 -14.35 11.41 -12.90
C GLU A 286 -13.97 11.46 -14.40
N LYS A 287 -13.14 12.43 -14.79
CA LYS A 287 -12.63 12.53 -16.16
C LYS A 287 -11.80 11.31 -16.56
N LEU A 288 -10.99 10.78 -15.65
CA LEU A 288 -10.23 9.55 -15.88
C LEU A 288 -11.16 8.38 -16.20
N MET A 289 -12.20 8.15 -15.39
CA MET A 289 -13.14 7.06 -15.60
C MET A 289 -13.95 7.20 -16.89
N GLN A 290 -14.33 8.42 -17.27
CA GLN A 290 -14.97 8.68 -18.57
C GLN A 290 -14.07 8.29 -19.75
N GLN A 291 -12.76 8.39 -19.60
CA GLN A 291 -11.78 8.06 -20.64
C GLN A 291 -11.29 6.61 -20.58
N PHE A 292 -11.68 5.82 -19.57
CA PHE A 292 -11.20 4.47 -19.34
C PHE A 292 -11.28 3.55 -20.55
N LYS A 293 -12.41 3.57 -21.29
CA LYS A 293 -12.58 2.82 -22.53
C LYS A 293 -11.55 3.15 -23.60
N ASN A 294 -11.18 4.42 -23.72
CA ASN A 294 -10.18 4.85 -24.69
C ASN A 294 -8.77 4.48 -24.23
N MET A 295 -8.52 4.57 -22.92
CA MET A 295 -7.26 4.18 -22.32
C MET A 295 -6.96 2.71 -22.57
N SER A 296 -7.95 1.82 -22.45
CA SER A 296 -7.76 0.39 -22.67
C SER A 296 -7.31 0.02 -24.10
N GLN A 297 -7.35 0.97 -25.05
CA GLN A 297 -6.82 0.76 -26.40
C GLN A 297 -5.29 0.96 -26.49
N ASN A 298 -4.71 1.72 -25.56
CA ASN A 298 -3.27 1.94 -25.55
C ASN A 298 -2.51 0.74 -24.97
N ASP A 299 -1.24 0.63 -25.34
CA ASP A 299 -0.34 -0.39 -24.79
C ASP A 299 0.08 -0.04 -23.35
N LEU A 300 0.30 1.25 -23.10
CA LEU A 300 0.72 1.78 -21.81
C LEU A 300 -0.21 2.91 -21.37
N ASN A 301 -0.73 2.84 -20.15
CA ASN A 301 -1.50 3.91 -19.53
C ASN A 301 -0.84 4.32 -18.22
N VAL A 302 -0.45 5.57 -18.10
CA VAL A 302 0.20 6.11 -16.91
C VAL A 302 -0.79 7.00 -16.16
N VAL A 303 -1.06 6.66 -14.92
CA VAL A 303 -1.96 7.41 -14.04
C VAL A 303 -1.19 7.84 -12.80
N VAL A 304 -1.06 9.14 -12.58
CA VAL A 304 -0.42 9.73 -11.40
C VAL A 304 -1.49 10.25 -10.47
N ILE A 305 -1.44 9.84 -9.21
CA ILE A 305 -2.39 10.22 -8.17
C ILE A 305 -1.64 10.92 -7.04
N ASN A 306 -1.99 12.17 -6.79
CA ASN A 306 -1.27 13.04 -5.84
C ASN A 306 -1.96 13.17 -4.47
N PHE A 307 -3.07 12.48 -4.21
CA PHE A 307 -3.82 12.67 -2.97
C PHE A 307 -3.00 12.42 -1.70
N ILE A 308 -2.21 11.35 -1.67
CA ILE A 308 -1.41 11.00 -0.49
C ILE A 308 -0.31 12.02 -0.25
N ASP A 309 0.30 12.54 -1.30
CA ASP A 309 1.26 13.64 -1.21
C ASP A 309 0.62 14.90 -0.64
N MET A 310 -0.54 15.30 -1.17
CA MET A 310 -1.32 16.43 -0.64
C MET A 310 -1.73 16.23 0.81
N LEU A 311 -2.13 15.02 1.20
CA LEU A 311 -2.46 14.67 2.60
C LEU A 311 -1.24 14.81 3.51
N SER A 312 -0.06 14.39 3.03
CA SER A 312 1.20 14.52 3.76
C SER A 312 1.59 15.99 4.00
N HIS A 313 1.46 16.83 2.97
CA HIS A 313 1.64 18.27 3.09
C HIS A 313 0.63 18.89 4.07
N ALA A 314 -0.65 18.56 3.92
CA ALA A 314 -1.71 19.06 4.80
C ALA A 314 -1.51 18.63 6.26
N ARG A 315 -0.96 17.43 6.54
CA ARG A 315 -0.59 16.99 7.90
C ARG A 315 0.44 17.92 8.54
N THR A 316 1.35 18.46 7.74
CA THR A 316 2.39 19.38 8.22
C THR A 316 1.86 20.79 8.41
N GLU A 317 1.04 21.28 7.51
CA GLU A 317 0.60 22.68 7.41
C GLU A 317 -0.69 22.96 8.19
N SER A 318 -1.66 22.02 8.20
CA SER A 318 -2.96 22.17 8.83
C SER A 318 -3.01 21.57 10.24
N LYS A 319 -3.32 22.41 11.25
CA LYS A 319 -3.52 21.94 12.62
C LYS A 319 -4.62 20.88 12.70
N MET A 320 -5.73 21.07 12.00
CA MET A 320 -6.88 20.14 11.99
C MET A 320 -6.46 18.77 11.42
N VAL A 321 -5.77 18.74 10.31
CA VAL A 321 -5.32 17.47 9.70
C VAL A 321 -4.28 16.78 10.60
N ARG A 322 -3.42 17.54 11.26
CA ARG A 322 -2.45 17.02 12.23
C ARG A 322 -3.12 16.38 13.44
N GLU A 323 -4.21 16.95 13.92
CA GLU A 323 -5.00 16.36 15.02
C GLU A 323 -5.74 15.09 14.58
N LEU A 324 -6.26 15.03 13.34
CA LEU A 324 -6.92 13.84 12.78
C LEU A 324 -5.94 12.71 12.47
N ALA A 325 -4.74 13.05 11.99
CA ALA A 325 -3.65 12.13 11.65
C ALA A 325 -2.50 12.27 12.65
N ASN A 326 -2.82 12.22 13.95
CA ASN A 326 -1.89 12.48 15.03
C ASN A 326 -0.77 11.43 15.17
N ASP A 327 -1.04 10.21 14.72
CA ASP A 327 -0.10 9.10 14.69
C ASP A 327 -0.11 8.36 13.35
N GLU A 328 0.77 7.41 13.18
CA GLU A 328 0.91 6.66 11.93
C GLU A 328 -0.29 5.73 11.66
N SER A 329 -0.95 5.23 12.69
CA SER A 329 -2.15 4.39 12.55
C SER A 329 -3.33 5.21 12.04
N ALA A 330 -3.54 6.41 12.59
CA ALA A 330 -4.57 7.34 12.15
C ALA A 330 -4.31 7.80 10.69
N TYR A 331 -3.05 8.11 10.36
CA TYR A 331 -2.66 8.49 9.01
C TYR A 331 -2.95 7.37 7.98
N ARG A 332 -2.60 6.11 8.31
CA ARG A 332 -2.94 4.95 7.48
C ARG A 332 -4.45 4.78 7.31
N SER A 333 -5.21 4.95 8.39
CA SER A 333 -6.68 4.82 8.36
C SER A 333 -7.33 5.85 7.44
N ILE A 334 -6.86 7.10 7.46
CA ILE A 334 -7.33 8.15 6.55
C ILE A 334 -7.01 7.79 5.10
N SER A 335 -5.81 7.31 4.83
CA SER A 335 -5.38 6.88 3.49
C SER A 335 -6.26 5.74 2.94
N MET A 336 -6.61 4.76 3.78
CA MET A 336 -7.47 3.65 3.38
C MET A 336 -8.93 4.08 3.21
N SER A 337 -9.42 4.99 4.05
CA SER A 337 -10.75 5.58 3.87
C SER A 337 -10.85 6.34 2.55
N TRP A 338 -9.82 7.14 2.22
CA TRP A 338 -9.75 7.79 0.92
C TRP A 338 -9.78 6.79 -0.23
N PHE A 339 -8.96 5.73 -0.17
CA PHE A 339 -8.94 4.71 -1.23
C PHE A 339 -10.35 4.15 -1.50
N ARG A 340 -11.07 3.73 -0.46
CA ARG A 340 -12.40 3.13 -0.56
C ARG A 340 -13.46 4.05 -1.19
N HIS A 341 -13.31 5.37 -1.04
CA HIS A 341 -14.25 6.38 -1.50
C HIS A 341 -13.74 7.20 -2.69
N SER A 342 -12.61 6.80 -3.27
CA SER A 342 -11.98 7.53 -4.37
C SER A 342 -12.15 6.81 -5.70
N VAL A 343 -11.86 7.53 -6.77
CA VAL A 343 -11.78 6.99 -8.13
C VAL A 343 -10.81 5.81 -8.26
N LEU A 344 -9.82 5.69 -7.36
CA LEU A 344 -8.85 4.60 -7.41
C LEU A 344 -9.51 3.24 -7.14
N SER A 345 -10.50 3.18 -6.23
CA SER A 345 -11.31 1.98 -6.00
C SER A 345 -12.12 1.59 -7.24
N GLU A 346 -12.73 2.57 -7.91
CA GLU A 346 -13.47 2.35 -9.16
C GLU A 346 -12.53 1.89 -10.29
N LEU A 347 -11.35 2.51 -10.39
CA LEU A 347 -10.34 2.13 -11.38
C LEU A 347 -9.87 0.69 -11.19
N PHE A 348 -9.57 0.27 -9.96
CA PHE A 348 -9.19 -1.11 -9.68
C PHE A 348 -10.33 -2.09 -10.00
N SER A 349 -11.56 -1.76 -9.64
CA SER A 349 -12.71 -2.58 -9.99
C SER A 349 -12.88 -2.73 -11.52
N ALA A 350 -12.63 -1.66 -12.27
CA ALA A 350 -12.70 -1.69 -13.73
C ALA A 350 -11.53 -2.47 -14.38
N LEU A 351 -10.35 -2.45 -13.76
CA LEU A 351 -9.17 -3.17 -14.24
C LEU A 351 -9.25 -4.68 -13.95
N SER A 352 -10.00 -5.10 -12.93
CA SER A 352 -10.16 -6.51 -12.55
C SER A 352 -11.19 -7.26 -13.40
N GLN A 353 -11.96 -6.58 -14.25
CA GLN A 353 -12.99 -7.14 -15.17
C GLN A 353 -12.43 -7.35 -16.57
#